data_709af8faaa83a30de218f5df09164ea5
#
_entry.id   709af8faaa83a30de218f5df09164ea5
#
_cell.length_a   1.000
_cell.length_b   1.000
_cell.length_c   1.000
_cell.angle_alpha   90.00
_cell.angle_beta   90.00
_cell.angle_gamma   90.00
#
_symmetry.space_group_name_H-M   'P 1'
#
loop_
_entity.id
_entity.type
_entity.pdbx_description
1 polymer ?
#
loop_
_entity_poly.entity_id
_entity_poly.type
_entity_poly.pdbx_seq_one_letter_code
_entity_poly.pdbx_strand_id
1 'polypeptide(L)'
;MTGREAASRSLYLAGLLAPGVFLLSVVIGGARRAGYSHVSEPVSALGMSGAPDAWAINAAWTITGLLVMLLGLALWRDRSGPGRFGAGALLAAGAASAAIALWFPMDPPGVPMSRAQGGHHILVVVAALAFAAAMAGSARAPAAPPIYRRLTWLALAATVLGGAGAALATALGLAAVGACGPLTQGG
;
A
#
# COMPACT_ATOMS: atom_id res chain seq x y z
N MET A 1 -29.35 -9.80 17.01
CA MET A 1 -28.39 -8.86 16.38
C MET A 1 -29.17 -7.67 15.87
N THR A 2 -28.86 -6.49 16.35
CA THR A 2 -29.43 -5.26 15.82
C THR A 2 -28.82 -4.98 14.43
N GLY A 3 -29.57 -4.30 13.55
CA GLY A 3 -29.05 -3.93 12.21
C GLY A 3 -27.73 -3.13 12.27
N ARG A 4 -27.49 -2.44 13.37
CA ARG A 4 -26.25 -1.67 13.64
C ARG A 4 -25.04 -2.56 13.90
N GLU A 5 -25.22 -3.65 14.62
CA GLU A 5 -24.16 -4.64 14.87
C GLU A 5 -23.77 -5.40 13.60
N ALA A 6 -24.74 -5.75 12.77
CA ALA A 6 -24.51 -6.39 11.48
C ALA A 6 -23.71 -5.48 10.53
N ALA A 7 -24.08 -4.18 10.44
CA ALA A 7 -23.37 -3.20 9.61
C ALA A 7 -21.92 -2.98 10.09
N SER A 8 -21.69 -2.91 11.41
CA SER A 8 -20.35 -2.77 11.97
C SER A 8 -19.49 -3.99 11.62
N ARG A 9 -20.02 -5.20 11.76
CA ARG A 9 -19.33 -6.45 11.43
C ARG A 9 -18.91 -6.51 9.96
N SER A 10 -19.78 -6.10 9.04
CA SER A 10 -19.47 -6.08 7.60
C SER A 10 -18.32 -5.14 7.28
N LEU A 11 -18.25 -3.97 7.94
CA LEU A 11 -17.15 -3.01 7.75
C LEU A 11 -15.80 -3.53 8.28
N TYR A 12 -15.80 -4.28 9.38
CA TYR A 12 -14.58 -4.94 9.88
C TYR A 12 -14.11 -6.06 8.94
N LEU A 13 -15.04 -6.85 8.38
CA LEU A 13 -14.71 -7.86 7.38
C LEU A 13 -14.07 -7.25 6.14
N ALA A 14 -14.51 -6.05 5.71
CA ALA A 14 -13.86 -5.34 4.63
C ALA A 14 -12.38 -5.09 4.90
N GLY A 15 -12.02 -4.71 6.14
CA GLY A 15 -10.62 -4.54 6.54
C GLY A 15 -9.78 -5.82 6.48
N LEU A 16 -10.39 -6.97 6.75
CA LEU A 16 -9.71 -8.27 6.62
C LEU A 16 -9.50 -8.68 5.16
N LEU A 17 -10.37 -8.25 4.25
CA LEU A 17 -10.27 -8.56 2.83
C LEU A 17 -9.21 -7.71 2.12
N ALA A 18 -8.97 -6.48 2.59
CA ALA A 18 -8.05 -5.55 1.93
C ALA A 18 -6.65 -6.12 1.67
N PRO A 19 -5.92 -6.67 2.68
CA PRO A 19 -4.60 -7.24 2.43
C PRO A 19 -4.66 -8.48 1.53
N GLY A 20 -5.74 -9.27 1.58
CA GLY A 20 -5.95 -10.42 0.71
C GLY A 20 -6.08 -10.01 -0.75
N VAL A 21 -6.91 -9.01 -1.06
CA VAL A 21 -7.08 -8.48 -2.42
C VAL A 21 -5.77 -7.91 -2.94
N PHE A 22 -5.05 -7.12 -2.11
CA PHE A 22 -3.77 -6.57 -2.49
C PHE A 22 -2.74 -7.66 -2.81
N LEU A 23 -2.50 -8.58 -1.88
CA LEU A 23 -1.50 -9.64 -2.06
C LEU A 23 -1.83 -10.54 -3.25
N LEU A 24 -3.09 -10.91 -3.43
CA LEU A 24 -3.53 -11.73 -4.54
C LEU A 24 -3.28 -11.02 -5.88
N SER A 25 -3.58 -9.71 -5.97
CA SER A 25 -3.32 -8.92 -7.17
C SER A 25 -1.82 -8.83 -7.49
N VAL A 26 -0.97 -8.68 -6.47
CA VAL A 26 0.50 -8.64 -6.63
C VAL A 26 1.03 -9.99 -7.12
N VAL A 27 0.61 -11.10 -6.51
CA VAL A 27 1.05 -12.45 -6.90
C VAL A 27 0.60 -12.79 -8.32
N ILE A 28 -0.69 -12.58 -8.62
CA ILE A 28 -1.22 -12.87 -9.96
C ILE A 28 -0.61 -11.93 -11.00
N GLY A 29 -0.51 -10.65 -10.72
CA GLY A 29 0.08 -9.67 -11.63
C GLY A 29 1.55 -9.98 -11.95
N GLY A 30 2.33 -10.31 -10.93
CA GLY A 30 3.72 -10.72 -11.10
C GLY A 30 3.87 -12.01 -11.90
N ALA A 31 3.03 -13.02 -11.63
CA ALA A 31 3.06 -14.30 -12.37
C ALA A 31 2.65 -14.14 -13.85
N ARG A 32 1.82 -13.16 -14.18
CA ARG A 32 1.36 -12.90 -15.55
C ARG A 32 2.29 -11.99 -16.35
N ARG A 33 3.18 -11.29 -15.70
CA ARG A 33 4.11 -10.35 -16.33
C ARG A 33 5.45 -11.01 -16.58
N ALA A 34 5.76 -11.30 -17.85
CA ALA A 34 7.05 -11.87 -18.24
C ALA A 34 8.23 -10.98 -17.80
N GLY A 35 9.23 -11.57 -17.16
CA GLY A 35 10.42 -10.88 -16.69
C GLY A 35 10.26 -10.08 -15.39
N TYR A 36 9.05 -10.01 -14.81
CA TYR A 36 8.86 -9.32 -13.53
C TYR A 36 9.48 -10.09 -12.37
N SER A 37 10.19 -9.38 -11.52
CA SER A 37 10.81 -9.92 -10.31
C SER A 37 10.30 -9.20 -9.05
N HIS A 38 9.65 -9.94 -8.16
CA HIS A 38 9.22 -9.42 -6.86
C HIS A 38 10.39 -8.97 -5.95
N VAL A 39 11.63 -9.34 -6.29
CA VAL A 39 12.82 -8.99 -5.50
C VAL A 39 13.45 -7.69 -5.98
N SER A 40 13.49 -7.47 -7.30
CA SER A 40 14.22 -6.36 -7.92
C SER A 40 13.33 -5.24 -8.46
N GLU A 41 12.03 -5.50 -8.68
CA GLU A 41 11.12 -4.49 -9.21
C GLU A 41 10.11 -4.01 -8.16
N PRO A 42 9.76 -2.72 -8.16
CA PRO A 42 8.74 -2.22 -7.25
C PRO A 42 7.36 -2.78 -7.63
N VAL A 43 6.54 -3.04 -6.62
CA VAL A 43 5.16 -3.52 -6.81
C VAL A 43 4.36 -2.60 -7.73
N SER A 44 4.57 -1.28 -7.61
CA SER A 44 3.91 -0.26 -8.45
C SER A 44 4.18 -0.41 -9.95
N ALA A 45 5.26 -1.09 -10.34
CA ALA A 45 5.53 -1.41 -11.75
C ALA A 45 4.43 -2.28 -12.37
N LEU A 46 3.72 -3.11 -11.60
CA LEU A 46 2.63 -3.94 -12.10
C LEU A 46 1.44 -3.09 -12.60
N GLY A 47 1.20 -1.94 -11.98
CA GLY A 47 0.11 -1.02 -12.35
C GLY A 47 0.56 0.20 -13.16
N MET A 48 1.82 0.21 -13.68
CA MET A 48 2.32 1.36 -14.44
C MET A 48 1.61 1.52 -15.78
N SER A 49 1.62 2.73 -16.32
CA SER A 49 1.03 3.05 -17.62
C SER A 49 1.61 2.17 -18.72
N GLY A 50 0.75 1.53 -19.51
CA GLY A 50 1.15 0.65 -20.61
C GLY A 50 1.58 -0.76 -20.19
N ALA A 51 1.60 -1.11 -18.91
CA ALA A 51 1.86 -2.48 -18.49
C ALA A 51 0.69 -3.42 -18.86
N PRO A 52 0.99 -4.68 -19.21
CA PRO A 52 -0.05 -5.69 -19.41
C PRO A 52 -0.93 -5.81 -18.16
N ASP A 53 -2.25 -5.88 -18.36
CA ASP A 53 -3.23 -6.00 -17.26
C ASP A 53 -3.19 -4.86 -16.20
N ALA A 54 -2.51 -3.74 -16.46
CA ALA A 54 -2.42 -2.61 -15.51
C ALA A 54 -3.79 -2.15 -15.00
N TRP A 55 -4.81 -2.17 -15.87
CA TRP A 55 -6.19 -1.81 -15.49
C TRP A 55 -6.75 -2.72 -14.39
N ALA A 56 -6.52 -4.04 -14.49
CA ALA A 56 -7.01 -5.00 -13.51
C ALA A 56 -6.27 -4.87 -12.17
N ILE A 57 -4.96 -4.65 -12.23
CA ILE A 57 -4.12 -4.40 -11.05
C ILE A 57 -4.56 -3.11 -10.36
N ASN A 58 -4.71 -2.02 -11.10
CA ASN A 58 -5.13 -0.73 -10.55
C ASN A 58 -6.58 -0.79 -10.01
N ALA A 59 -7.48 -1.54 -10.65
CA ALA A 59 -8.82 -1.80 -10.11
C ALA A 59 -8.77 -2.56 -8.78
N ALA A 60 -7.94 -3.60 -8.65
CA ALA A 60 -7.77 -4.34 -7.41
C ALA A 60 -7.18 -3.45 -6.30
N TRP A 61 -6.21 -2.58 -6.62
CA TRP A 61 -5.64 -1.64 -5.64
C TRP A 61 -6.61 -0.53 -5.25
N THR A 62 -7.44 -0.06 -6.18
CA THR A 62 -8.54 0.85 -5.86
C THR A 62 -9.52 0.20 -4.88
N ILE A 63 -9.93 -1.05 -5.15
CA ILE A 63 -10.79 -1.82 -4.24
C ILE A 63 -10.11 -1.97 -2.88
N THR A 64 -8.82 -2.28 -2.84
CA THR A 64 -8.05 -2.35 -1.58
C THR A 64 -8.11 -1.03 -0.81
N GLY A 65 -7.88 0.11 -1.46
CA GLY A 65 -7.99 1.43 -0.83
C GLY A 65 -9.38 1.70 -0.26
N LEU A 66 -10.44 1.36 -1.02
CA LEU A 66 -11.83 1.50 -0.56
C LEU A 66 -12.14 0.59 0.65
N LEU A 67 -11.64 -0.64 0.67
CA LEU A 67 -11.79 -1.57 1.80
C LEU A 67 -11.09 -1.02 3.06
N VAL A 68 -9.90 -0.44 2.91
CA VAL A 68 -9.19 0.25 4.00
C VAL A 68 -9.99 1.45 4.51
N MET A 69 -10.60 2.24 3.61
CA MET A 69 -11.48 3.35 4.02
C MET A 69 -12.71 2.85 4.80
N LEU A 70 -13.33 1.76 4.36
CA LEU A 70 -14.46 1.16 5.08
C LEU A 70 -14.08 0.71 6.49
N LEU A 71 -12.89 0.11 6.67
CA LEU A 71 -12.35 -0.21 7.99
C LEU A 71 -12.13 1.06 8.82
N GLY A 72 -11.51 2.10 8.24
CA GLY A 72 -11.32 3.38 8.90
C GLY A 72 -12.64 3.99 9.37
N LEU A 73 -13.68 3.90 8.54
CA LEU A 73 -15.03 4.37 8.86
C LEU A 73 -15.68 3.57 10.01
N ALA A 74 -15.47 2.24 10.05
CA ALA A 74 -15.94 1.40 11.15
C ALA A 74 -15.33 1.87 12.48
N LEU A 75 -14.00 1.97 12.50
CA LEU A 75 -13.25 2.38 13.69
C LEU A 75 -13.59 3.82 14.12
N TRP A 76 -13.85 4.71 13.18
CA TRP A 76 -14.30 6.07 13.47
C TRP A 76 -15.66 6.10 14.16
N ARG A 77 -16.60 5.28 13.69
CA ARG A 77 -17.96 5.20 14.24
C ARG A 77 -17.99 4.54 15.62
N ASP A 78 -17.24 3.46 15.79
CA ASP A 78 -17.25 2.67 17.03
C ASP A 78 -16.39 3.28 18.13
N ARG A 79 -15.59 4.30 17.81
CA ARG A 79 -14.65 4.94 18.73
C ARG A 79 -13.72 3.95 19.43
N SER A 80 -13.49 2.79 18.81
CA SER A 80 -12.67 1.71 19.33
C SER A 80 -11.27 1.71 18.68
N GLY A 81 -10.36 0.95 19.26
CA GLY A 81 -9.05 0.73 18.68
C GLY A 81 -8.17 1.99 18.62
N PRO A 82 -7.77 2.45 17.43
CA PRO A 82 -6.77 3.52 17.26
C PRO A 82 -7.27 4.92 17.63
N GLY A 83 -8.51 5.05 18.12
CA GLY A 83 -9.15 6.32 18.36
C GLY A 83 -9.47 7.08 17.05
N ARG A 84 -10.06 8.27 17.18
CA ARG A 84 -10.45 9.08 16.01
C ARG A 84 -9.28 9.48 15.14
N PHE A 85 -8.13 9.79 15.74
CA PHE A 85 -6.93 10.15 14.99
C PHE A 85 -6.45 8.99 14.11
N GLY A 86 -6.27 7.80 14.69
CA GLY A 86 -5.83 6.62 13.92
C GLY A 86 -6.86 6.16 12.89
N ALA A 87 -8.16 6.25 13.21
CA ALA A 87 -9.23 5.97 12.26
C ALA A 87 -9.24 6.95 11.08
N GLY A 88 -9.05 8.26 11.34
CA GLY A 88 -8.91 9.28 10.31
C GLY A 88 -7.66 9.08 9.45
N ALA A 89 -6.55 8.71 10.07
CA ALA A 89 -5.33 8.36 9.36
C ALA A 89 -5.55 7.16 8.42
N LEU A 90 -6.30 6.14 8.84
CA LEU A 90 -6.63 4.99 8.02
C LEU A 90 -7.53 5.38 6.83
N LEU A 91 -8.50 6.28 7.04
CA LEU A 91 -9.31 6.85 5.94
C LEU A 91 -8.42 7.57 4.92
N ALA A 92 -7.49 8.40 5.39
CA ALA A 92 -6.55 9.11 4.53
C ALA A 92 -5.62 8.15 3.75
N ALA A 93 -5.12 7.10 4.41
CA ALA A 93 -4.30 6.06 3.78
C ALA A 93 -5.05 5.33 2.67
N GLY A 94 -6.30 4.92 2.94
CA GLY A 94 -7.14 4.26 1.95
C GLY A 94 -7.47 5.18 0.76
N ALA A 95 -7.80 6.45 1.02
CA ALA A 95 -8.07 7.44 -0.01
C ALA A 95 -6.83 7.70 -0.89
N ALA A 96 -5.64 7.87 -0.29
CA ALA A 96 -4.40 8.03 -1.01
C ALA A 96 -4.08 6.80 -1.87
N SER A 97 -4.25 5.59 -1.33
CA SER A 97 -4.02 4.34 -2.06
C SER A 97 -4.96 4.20 -3.26
N ALA A 98 -6.25 4.50 -3.10
CA ALA A 98 -7.20 4.50 -4.21
C ALA A 98 -6.87 5.56 -5.26
N ALA A 99 -6.49 6.77 -4.84
CA ALA A 99 -6.11 7.86 -5.73
C ALA A 99 -4.87 7.52 -6.57
N ILE A 100 -3.85 6.87 -5.96
CA ILE A 100 -2.65 6.38 -6.66
C ILE A 100 -3.08 5.49 -7.83
N ALA A 101 -3.90 4.48 -7.55
CA ALA A 101 -4.31 3.50 -8.53
C ALA A 101 -5.19 4.08 -9.65
N LEU A 102 -6.05 5.07 -9.34
CA LEU A 102 -7.00 5.65 -10.29
C LEU A 102 -6.39 6.73 -11.17
N TRP A 103 -5.56 7.61 -10.58
CA TRP A 103 -5.19 8.86 -11.27
C TRP A 103 -3.69 9.09 -11.37
N PHE A 104 -2.88 8.33 -10.61
CA PHE A 104 -1.45 8.55 -10.51
C PHE A 104 -0.63 7.27 -10.75
N PRO A 105 -0.82 6.58 -11.91
CA PRO A 105 0.01 5.42 -12.25
C PRO A 105 1.47 5.84 -12.42
N MET A 106 2.39 4.89 -12.21
CA MET A 106 3.80 5.07 -12.57
C MET A 106 3.98 5.22 -14.07
N ASP A 107 4.99 6.01 -14.46
CA ASP A 107 5.45 6.07 -15.85
C ASP A 107 6.32 4.84 -16.18
N PRO A 108 6.37 4.43 -17.46
CA PRO A 108 7.33 3.43 -17.92
C PRO A 108 8.79 3.89 -17.74
N PRO A 109 9.73 2.96 -17.58
CA PRO A 109 11.15 3.30 -17.53
C PRO A 109 11.62 4.03 -18.79
N GLY A 110 12.52 5.01 -18.63
CA GLY A 110 13.15 5.72 -19.75
C GLY A 110 12.34 6.88 -20.32
N VAL A 111 11.14 7.17 -19.79
CA VAL A 111 10.40 8.39 -20.17
C VAL A 111 10.60 9.51 -19.13
N PRO A 112 10.51 10.80 -19.52
CA PRO A 112 10.53 11.89 -18.56
C PRO A 112 9.40 11.77 -17.54
N MET A 113 9.68 12.11 -16.28
CA MET A 113 8.69 12.03 -15.20
C MET A 113 7.48 12.92 -15.47
N SER A 114 6.30 12.32 -15.55
CA SER A 114 5.04 13.02 -15.71
C SER A 114 4.54 13.63 -14.39
N ARG A 115 3.53 14.51 -14.48
CA ARG A 115 2.81 15.00 -13.29
C ARG A 115 2.13 13.88 -12.53
N ALA A 116 1.66 12.84 -13.22
CA ALA A 116 1.04 11.66 -12.60
C ALA A 116 2.08 10.93 -11.75
N GLN A 117 3.27 10.68 -12.23
CA GLN A 117 4.34 10.06 -11.45
C GLN A 117 4.78 10.93 -10.26
N GLY A 118 4.87 12.25 -10.43
CA GLY A 118 5.12 13.14 -9.31
C GLY A 118 4.06 13.03 -8.21
N GLY A 119 2.79 13.01 -8.61
CA GLY A 119 1.66 12.76 -7.71
C GLY A 119 1.70 11.38 -7.06
N HIS A 120 2.09 10.33 -7.81
CA HIS A 120 2.31 8.97 -7.30
C HIS A 120 3.25 8.98 -6.09
N HIS A 121 4.44 9.55 -6.26
CA HIS A 121 5.45 9.59 -5.19
C HIS A 121 4.96 10.33 -3.94
N ILE A 122 4.30 11.48 -4.12
CA ILE A 122 3.73 12.24 -3.01
C ILE A 122 2.68 11.41 -2.27
N LEU A 123 1.75 10.80 -2.98
CA LEU A 123 0.66 10.02 -2.38
C LEU A 123 1.16 8.73 -1.73
N VAL A 124 2.21 8.10 -2.25
CA VAL A 124 2.87 6.95 -1.59
C VAL A 124 3.41 7.35 -0.23
N VAL A 125 4.09 8.50 -0.14
CA VAL A 125 4.58 9.02 1.15
C VAL A 125 3.42 9.35 2.09
N VAL A 126 2.37 10.01 1.59
CA VAL A 126 1.16 10.32 2.38
C VAL A 126 0.51 9.03 2.89
N ALA A 127 0.32 8.02 2.05
CA ALA A 127 -0.25 6.75 2.44
C ALA A 127 0.60 6.04 3.50
N ALA A 128 1.92 5.99 3.31
CA ALA A 128 2.85 5.37 4.25
C ALA A 128 2.80 6.05 5.64
N LEU A 129 2.85 7.38 5.68
CA LEU A 129 2.76 8.15 6.92
C LEU A 129 1.39 7.96 7.60
N ALA A 130 0.32 7.93 6.83
CA ALA A 130 -1.03 7.71 7.34
C ALA A 130 -1.20 6.29 7.90
N PHE A 131 -0.68 5.25 7.24
CA PHE A 131 -0.65 3.90 7.80
C PHE A 131 0.18 3.83 9.08
N ALA A 132 1.36 4.45 9.12
CA ALA A 132 2.19 4.52 10.31
C ALA A 132 1.46 5.20 11.48
N ALA A 133 0.76 6.30 11.22
CA ALA A 133 -0.05 7.01 12.21
C ALA A 133 -1.22 6.14 12.74
N ALA A 134 -1.90 5.40 11.85
CA ALA A 134 -2.96 4.47 12.24
C ALA A 134 -2.42 3.32 13.11
N MET A 135 -1.26 2.75 12.75
CA MET A 135 -0.59 1.71 13.54
C MET A 135 -0.18 2.25 14.91
N ALA A 136 0.43 3.43 14.96
CA ALA A 136 0.81 4.07 16.23
C ALA A 136 -0.40 4.36 17.12
N GLY A 137 -1.52 4.80 16.55
CA GLY A 137 -2.79 4.97 17.25
C GLY A 137 -3.32 3.64 17.82
N SER A 138 -3.28 2.57 17.02
CA SER A 138 -3.70 1.24 17.44
C SER A 138 -2.83 0.67 18.55
N ALA A 139 -1.51 0.87 18.48
CA ALA A 139 -0.58 0.41 19.51
C ALA A 139 -0.76 1.12 20.85
N ARG A 140 -1.28 2.34 20.83
CA ARG A 140 -1.57 3.16 22.03
C ARG A 140 -2.96 2.95 22.60
N ALA A 141 -3.83 2.17 21.94
CA ALA A 141 -5.20 1.92 22.39
C ALA A 141 -5.19 1.30 23.81
N PRO A 142 -5.87 1.90 24.81
CA PRO A 142 -5.82 1.41 26.20
C PRO A 142 -6.34 -0.03 26.35
N ALA A 143 -7.33 -0.40 25.57
CA ALA A 143 -7.94 -1.73 25.60
C ALA A 143 -7.18 -2.79 24.78
N ALA A 144 -6.09 -2.42 24.09
CA ALA A 144 -5.34 -3.37 23.26
C ALA A 144 -4.56 -4.37 24.13
N PRO A 145 -4.67 -5.69 23.88
CA PRO A 145 -3.87 -6.69 24.57
C PRO A 145 -2.36 -6.40 24.44
N PRO A 146 -1.54 -6.74 25.45
CA PRO A 146 -0.10 -6.45 25.43
C PRO A 146 0.63 -7.04 24.21
N ILE A 147 0.24 -8.27 23.81
CA ILE A 147 0.82 -8.92 22.62
C ILE A 147 0.49 -8.14 21.34
N TYR A 148 -0.75 -7.68 21.18
CA TYR A 148 -1.14 -6.85 20.03
C TYR A 148 -0.35 -5.57 19.96
N ARG A 149 -0.18 -4.88 21.09
CA ARG A 149 0.64 -3.64 21.16
C ARG A 149 2.08 -3.89 20.75
N ARG A 150 2.71 -4.97 21.23
CA ARG A 150 4.08 -5.35 20.86
C ARG A 150 4.19 -5.64 19.38
N LEU A 151 3.30 -6.47 18.82
CA LEU A 151 3.30 -6.81 17.40
C LEU A 151 3.09 -5.57 16.52
N THR A 152 2.21 -4.65 16.91
CA THR A 152 1.97 -3.43 16.15
C THR A 152 3.19 -2.51 16.16
N TRP A 153 3.89 -2.37 17.30
CA TRP A 153 5.13 -1.60 17.37
C TRP A 153 6.26 -2.24 16.55
N LEU A 154 6.38 -3.57 16.57
CA LEU A 154 7.35 -4.28 15.74
C LEU A 154 7.05 -4.11 14.25
N ALA A 155 5.80 -4.23 13.85
CA ALA A 155 5.37 -4.03 12.47
C ALA A 155 5.63 -2.58 12.01
N LEU A 156 5.35 -1.58 12.86
CA LEU A 156 5.66 -0.18 12.57
C LEU A 156 7.17 0.04 12.40
N ALA A 157 7.98 -0.49 13.31
CA ALA A 157 9.43 -0.40 13.23
C ALA A 157 9.97 -1.05 11.94
N ALA A 158 9.48 -2.24 11.59
CA ALA A 158 9.85 -2.93 10.35
C ALA A 158 9.47 -2.13 9.11
N THR A 159 8.28 -1.50 9.09
CA THR A 159 7.82 -0.66 7.99
C THR A 159 8.72 0.57 7.81
N VAL A 160 9.05 1.25 8.92
CA VAL A 160 9.90 2.45 8.90
C VAL A 160 11.33 2.10 8.48
N LEU A 161 11.90 1.04 9.04
CA LEU A 161 13.27 0.58 8.69
C LEU A 161 13.35 0.09 7.25
N GLY A 162 12.35 -0.66 6.79
CA GLY A 162 12.27 -1.12 5.39
C GLY A 162 12.16 0.04 4.41
N GLY A 163 11.30 1.03 4.71
CA GLY A 163 11.15 2.23 3.89
C GLY A 163 12.42 3.08 3.87
N ALA A 164 13.07 3.28 5.02
CA ALA A 164 14.33 4.01 5.10
C ALA A 164 15.47 3.28 4.35
N GLY A 165 15.54 1.95 4.47
CA GLY A 165 16.50 1.13 3.74
C GLY A 165 16.32 1.21 2.23
N ALA A 166 15.08 1.15 1.75
CA ALA A 166 14.76 1.30 0.33
C ALA A 166 15.12 2.71 -0.19
N ALA A 167 14.80 3.76 0.56
CA ALA A 167 15.15 5.12 0.20
C ALA A 167 16.67 5.34 0.15
N LEU A 168 17.40 4.78 1.11
CA LEU A 168 18.87 4.85 1.14
C LEU A 168 19.49 4.07 -0.04
N ALA A 169 19.01 2.86 -0.33
CA ALA A 169 19.48 2.08 -1.47
C ALA A 169 19.28 2.82 -2.79
N THR A 170 18.13 3.49 -2.95
CA THR A 170 17.85 4.35 -4.12
C THR A 170 18.79 5.55 -4.19
N ALA A 171 19.01 6.26 -3.07
CA ALA A 171 19.88 7.42 -3.00
C ALA A 171 21.34 7.08 -3.29
N LEU A 172 21.80 5.88 -2.90
CA LEU A 172 23.15 5.38 -3.17
C LEU A 172 23.31 4.73 -4.56
N GLY A 173 22.25 4.69 -5.38
CA GLY A 173 22.30 4.06 -6.70
C GLY A 173 22.43 2.53 -6.67
N LEU A 174 22.33 1.90 -5.50
CA LEU A 174 22.50 0.46 -5.34
C LEU A 174 21.36 -0.34 -5.99
N ALA A 175 20.20 0.27 -6.16
CA ALA A 175 19.04 -0.35 -6.81
C ALA A 175 19.18 -0.41 -8.35
N ALA A 176 20.09 0.35 -8.94
CA ALA A 176 20.28 0.42 -10.40
C ALA A 176 21.27 -0.63 -10.94
N VAL A 177 22.06 -1.27 -10.09
CA VAL A 177 23.15 -2.19 -10.51
C VAL A 177 22.64 -3.55 -10.99
N GLY A 178 21.38 -3.90 -10.66
CA GLY A 178 20.77 -5.17 -11.09
C GLY A 178 20.12 -5.16 -12.48
N ALA A 179 19.97 -4.01 -13.12
CA ALA A 179 19.16 -3.87 -14.35
C ALA A 179 19.96 -3.72 -15.66
N CYS A 180 21.27 -3.62 -15.60
CA CYS A 180 22.13 -3.53 -16.80
C CYS A 180 23.12 -4.69 -16.87
N GLY A 181 22.62 -5.87 -17.26
CA GLY A 181 23.49 -6.83 -17.96
C GLY A 181 23.71 -6.31 -19.38
N PRO A 182 24.95 -6.32 -19.92
CA PRO A 182 25.18 -5.89 -21.28
C PRO A 182 24.45 -6.83 -22.23
N LEU A 183 23.52 -6.28 -23.01
CA LEU A 183 23.06 -6.93 -24.23
C LEU A 183 24.28 -7.00 -25.16
N THR A 184 25.02 -8.08 -25.10
CA THR A 184 25.94 -8.44 -26.18
C THR A 184 25.08 -8.68 -27.40
N GLN A 185 25.00 -7.68 -28.26
CA GLN A 185 24.61 -7.85 -29.65
C GLN A 185 25.69 -8.75 -30.28
N GLY A 186 25.40 -10.03 -30.39
CA GLY A 186 26.10 -10.95 -31.28
C GLY A 186 25.72 -10.62 -32.72
N GLY A 187 26.72 -10.37 -33.52
CA GLY A 187 26.63 -10.12 -34.97
C GLY A 187 26.09 -11.29 -35.78
#